data_f57759ac34fefee547dc5649bb674727
#
_entry.id   f57759ac34fefee547dc5649bb674727
#
_cell.length_a   1.000
_cell.length_b   1.000
_cell.length_c   1.000
_cell.angle_alpha   90.00
_cell.angle_beta   90.00
_cell.angle_gamma   90.00
#
_symmetry.space_group_name_H-M   'P 1'
#
loop_
_entity.id
_entity.type
_entity.pdbx_description
1 polymer ?
#
loop_
_entity_poly.entity_id
_entity_poly.type
_entity_poly.pdbx_seq_one_letter_code
_entity_poly.pdbx_strand_id
1 'polypeptide(L)'
;NLMHELQNKKLKATFSSPYDVIATRIRLRITEAGRDPNFELAMSGNSSHEKLSMKSYAEQESILSRSKEATENARVCGTNEIVAYGFMPQSFDQNQDTYKVLDELGIQYDAGFQAGLLYETGHKNDTWPYQVEGYNFYAVPVSTYILSDKRVPLQDKYFQENGLTSSQWSDALENKFIEAKEKGEPVVIALTTSVSGNGDYLDVLKEFLDFAVSKDASFITTLDLVNMSLEEGYMPKTDVNGGCATCGQKG
;
A
#
# COMPACT_ATOMS: atom_id res chain seq x y z
N ASN A 1 4.85 2.39 -20.01
CA ASN A 1 4.61 1.28 -19.09
C ASN A 1 5.19 1.66 -17.72
N LEU A 2 4.36 1.67 -16.67
CA LEU A 2 4.72 2.09 -15.31
C LEU A 2 6.02 1.45 -14.80
N MET A 3 6.14 0.12 -14.91
CA MET A 3 7.34 -0.59 -14.45
C MET A 3 8.62 -0.09 -15.11
N HIS A 4 8.60 0.14 -16.42
CA HIS A 4 9.73 0.71 -17.15
C HIS A 4 10.13 2.11 -16.68
N GLU A 5 9.14 2.96 -16.36
CA GLU A 5 9.41 4.31 -15.83
C GLU A 5 10.14 4.23 -14.49
N LEU A 6 9.67 3.37 -13.59
CA LEU A 6 10.30 3.15 -12.29
C LEU A 6 11.72 2.59 -12.43
N GLN A 7 11.91 1.59 -13.31
CA GLN A 7 13.22 1.00 -13.59
C GLN A 7 14.21 2.02 -14.18
N ASN A 8 13.78 2.78 -15.17
CA ASN A 8 14.63 3.80 -15.82
C ASN A 8 15.11 4.86 -14.82
N LYS A 9 14.23 5.22 -13.86
CA LYS A 9 14.54 6.20 -12.82
C LYS A 9 15.19 5.54 -11.58
N LYS A 10 15.32 4.21 -11.54
CA LYS A 10 15.82 3.42 -10.39
C LYS A 10 15.05 3.69 -9.09
N LEU A 11 13.75 3.87 -9.21
CA LEU A 11 12.87 4.12 -8.07
C LEU A 11 12.38 2.79 -7.49
N LYS A 12 12.27 2.74 -6.17
CA LYS A 12 11.70 1.58 -5.47
C LYS A 12 10.17 1.64 -5.49
N ALA A 13 9.54 0.47 -5.51
CA ALA A 13 8.08 0.33 -5.43
C ALA A 13 7.68 -1.07 -4.96
N THR A 14 6.45 -1.19 -4.45
CA THR A 14 5.82 -2.48 -4.14
C THR A 14 4.76 -2.80 -5.19
N PHE A 15 4.82 -4.00 -5.75
CA PHE A 15 3.81 -4.52 -6.67
C PHE A 15 2.97 -5.58 -5.97
N SER A 16 1.67 -5.37 -5.89
CA SER A 16 0.72 -6.39 -5.45
C SER A 16 -0.08 -6.94 -6.64
N SER A 17 -0.28 -8.24 -6.67
CA SER A 17 -1.00 -8.90 -7.77
C SER A 17 -1.88 -10.01 -7.25
N PRO A 18 -3.14 -10.11 -7.72
CA PRO A 18 -4.00 -11.24 -7.39
C PRO A 18 -3.53 -12.52 -8.10
N TYR A 19 -3.93 -13.66 -7.54
CA TYR A 19 -3.55 -14.98 -8.04
C TYR A 19 -3.85 -15.20 -9.52
N ASP A 20 -5.03 -14.82 -9.99
CA ASP A 20 -5.46 -15.02 -11.39
C ASP A 20 -4.57 -14.25 -12.38
N VAL A 21 -4.03 -13.10 -11.97
CA VAL A 21 -3.07 -12.32 -12.75
C VAL A 21 -1.70 -13.02 -12.78
N ILE A 22 -1.22 -13.54 -11.63
CA ILE A 22 0.04 -14.28 -11.54
C ILE A 22 -0.02 -15.59 -12.33
N ALA A 23 -1.15 -16.30 -12.26
CA ALA A 23 -1.35 -17.58 -12.91
C ALA A 23 -1.49 -17.50 -14.44
N THR A 24 -1.74 -16.31 -14.99
CA THR A 24 -2.00 -16.09 -16.41
C THR A 24 -0.82 -15.43 -17.17
N ARG A 25 -1.14 -14.66 -18.21
CA ARG A 25 -0.19 -14.06 -19.16
C ARG A 25 0.76 -13.03 -18.55
N ILE A 26 0.49 -12.52 -17.36
CA ILE A 26 1.30 -11.48 -16.71
C ILE A 26 2.42 -12.08 -15.83
N ARG A 27 2.45 -13.40 -15.67
CA ARG A 27 3.50 -14.09 -14.90
C ARG A 27 4.91 -13.60 -15.24
N LEU A 28 5.22 -13.38 -16.53
CA LEU A 28 6.52 -12.87 -16.97
C LEU A 28 6.83 -11.48 -16.39
N ARG A 29 5.82 -10.59 -16.30
CA ARG A 29 6.00 -9.23 -15.76
C ARG A 29 6.21 -9.25 -14.25
N ILE A 30 5.46 -10.08 -13.54
CA ILE A 30 5.66 -10.28 -12.10
C ILE A 30 7.04 -10.86 -11.83
N THR A 31 7.49 -11.82 -12.65
CA THR A 31 8.83 -12.38 -12.57
C THR A 31 9.92 -11.33 -12.86
N GLU A 32 9.71 -10.44 -13.82
CA GLU A 32 10.63 -9.32 -14.10
C GLU A 32 10.69 -8.37 -12.89
N ALA A 33 9.57 -8.04 -12.29
CA ALA A 33 9.52 -7.22 -11.08
C ALA A 33 10.27 -7.89 -9.92
N GLY A 34 10.04 -9.18 -9.67
CA GLY A 34 10.72 -9.92 -8.60
C GLY A 34 12.24 -10.12 -8.80
N ARG A 35 12.78 -9.75 -9.96
CA ARG A 35 14.24 -9.74 -10.21
C ARG A 35 14.89 -8.40 -9.93
N ASP A 36 14.12 -7.34 -9.96
CA ASP A 36 14.65 -5.99 -9.72
C ASP A 36 14.79 -5.76 -8.22
N PRO A 37 15.99 -5.48 -7.72
CA PRO A 37 16.19 -5.27 -6.28
C PRO A 37 15.50 -4.01 -5.74
N ASN A 38 15.00 -3.15 -6.63
CA ASN A 38 14.21 -1.98 -6.24
C ASN A 38 12.72 -2.30 -6.05
N PHE A 39 12.28 -3.52 -6.38
CA PHE A 39 10.87 -3.87 -6.32
C PHE A 39 10.61 -4.96 -5.28
N GLU A 40 9.55 -4.72 -4.52
CA GLU A 40 8.95 -5.69 -3.63
C GLU A 40 7.72 -6.31 -4.28
N LEU A 41 7.48 -7.60 -4.04
CA LEU A 41 6.24 -8.26 -4.40
C LEU A 41 5.39 -8.53 -3.17
N ALA A 42 4.14 -8.08 -3.21
CA ALA A 42 3.12 -8.32 -2.21
C ALA A 42 1.94 -9.12 -2.81
N MET A 43 1.21 -9.82 -1.98
CA MET A 43 0.02 -10.55 -2.41
C MET A 43 -1.24 -9.68 -2.39
N SER A 44 -2.30 -10.09 -3.13
CA SER A 44 -3.52 -9.30 -3.27
C SER A 44 -4.82 -10.14 -3.38
N GLY A 45 -4.84 -11.35 -2.87
CA GLY A 45 -6.02 -12.23 -2.97
C GLY A 45 -6.10 -13.01 -4.29
N ASN A 46 -7.31 -13.43 -4.69
CA ASN A 46 -7.53 -14.34 -5.81
C ASN A 46 -7.78 -13.62 -7.15
N SER A 47 -8.60 -12.57 -7.15
CA SER A 47 -9.01 -11.86 -8.37
C SER A 47 -9.19 -10.37 -8.15
N SER A 48 -9.15 -9.59 -9.24
CA SER A 48 -9.25 -8.12 -9.23
C SER A 48 -10.62 -7.58 -8.77
N HIS A 49 -11.63 -8.43 -8.64
CA HIS A 49 -12.99 -8.07 -8.20
C HIS A 49 -13.40 -8.76 -6.91
N GLU A 50 -12.45 -9.32 -6.20
CA GLU A 50 -12.70 -10.06 -4.98
C GLU A 50 -13.20 -9.16 -3.85
N LYS A 51 -14.17 -9.69 -3.09
CA LYS A 51 -14.67 -9.11 -1.85
C LYS A 51 -14.44 -10.09 -0.72
N LEU A 52 -13.33 -9.93 -0.03
CA LEU A 52 -12.95 -10.82 1.07
C LEU A 52 -13.94 -10.74 2.22
N SER A 53 -14.47 -9.55 2.52
CA SER A 53 -15.45 -9.35 3.60
C SER A 53 -16.74 -10.17 3.43
N MET A 54 -17.02 -10.63 2.21
CA MET A 54 -18.19 -11.47 1.88
C MET A 54 -17.89 -12.98 1.95
N LYS A 55 -16.67 -13.36 2.31
CA LYS A 55 -16.20 -14.74 2.37
C LYS A 55 -16.14 -15.21 3.82
N SER A 56 -16.37 -16.50 4.03
CA SER A 56 -16.10 -17.13 5.31
C SER A 56 -14.59 -17.18 5.59
N TYR A 57 -14.22 -17.32 6.86
CA TYR A 57 -12.83 -17.50 7.28
C TYR A 57 -12.09 -18.57 6.45
N ALA A 58 -12.67 -19.77 6.30
CA ALA A 58 -12.04 -20.88 5.57
C ALA A 58 -11.85 -20.58 4.06
N GLU A 59 -12.77 -19.84 3.46
CA GLU A 59 -12.61 -19.37 2.08
C GLU A 59 -11.49 -18.34 1.97
N GLN A 60 -11.41 -17.38 2.91
CA GLN A 60 -10.35 -16.39 2.95
C GLN A 60 -8.98 -17.04 3.18
N GLU A 61 -8.87 -17.99 4.11
CA GLU A 61 -7.66 -18.77 4.35
C GLU A 61 -7.17 -19.47 3.07
N SER A 62 -8.06 -20.18 2.37
CA SER A 62 -7.74 -20.85 1.11
C SER A 62 -7.29 -19.89 0.02
N ILE A 63 -7.94 -18.72 -0.09
CA ILE A 63 -7.64 -17.70 -1.08
C ILE A 63 -6.28 -17.07 -0.80
N LEU A 64 -6.05 -16.62 0.42
CA LEU A 64 -4.86 -15.89 0.79
C LEU A 64 -3.62 -16.79 0.85
N SER A 65 -3.74 -18.03 1.32
CA SER A 65 -2.66 -19.03 1.27
C SER A 65 -2.21 -19.27 -0.18
N ARG A 66 -3.16 -19.49 -1.11
CA ARG A 66 -2.85 -19.68 -2.52
C ARG A 66 -2.24 -18.42 -3.16
N SER A 67 -2.71 -17.24 -2.81
CA SER A 67 -2.16 -15.98 -3.30
C SER A 67 -0.71 -15.78 -2.83
N LYS A 68 -0.43 -16.09 -1.58
CA LYS A 68 0.92 -16.05 -1.00
C LYS A 68 1.85 -17.02 -1.74
N GLU A 69 1.45 -18.28 -1.84
CA GLU A 69 2.22 -19.31 -2.55
C GLU A 69 2.52 -18.92 -4.02
N ALA A 70 1.53 -18.39 -4.72
CA ALA A 70 1.71 -17.96 -6.10
C ALA A 70 2.69 -16.78 -6.23
N THR A 71 2.63 -15.82 -5.31
CA THR A 71 3.55 -14.68 -5.27
C THR A 71 4.97 -15.16 -5.01
N GLU A 72 5.19 -16.04 -4.04
CA GLU A 72 6.50 -16.60 -3.69
C GLU A 72 7.06 -17.51 -4.80
N ASN A 73 6.19 -18.21 -5.52
CA ASN A 73 6.56 -19.06 -6.67
C ASN A 73 6.69 -18.28 -8.00
N ALA A 74 6.48 -16.97 -8.01
CA ALA A 74 6.69 -16.14 -9.21
C ALA A 74 8.17 -15.96 -9.58
N ARG A 75 9.08 -16.59 -8.85
CA ARG A 75 10.53 -16.58 -9.08
C ARG A 75 10.94 -17.33 -10.35
N VAL A 76 12.12 -16.98 -10.87
CA VAL A 76 12.83 -17.75 -11.91
C VAL A 76 13.91 -18.61 -11.25
N CYS A 77 14.20 -19.79 -11.82
CA CYS A 77 15.31 -20.62 -11.37
C CYS A 77 16.62 -19.81 -11.31
N GLY A 78 17.31 -19.88 -10.16
CA GLY A 78 18.60 -19.20 -9.95
C GLY A 78 18.52 -17.79 -9.40
N THR A 79 17.33 -17.28 -9.05
CA THR A 79 17.16 -16.02 -8.30
C THR A 79 16.96 -16.29 -6.81
N ASN A 80 17.13 -15.23 -5.99
CA ASN A 80 16.83 -15.29 -4.58
C ASN A 80 15.37 -15.68 -4.34
N GLU A 81 15.09 -16.24 -3.17
CA GLU A 81 13.75 -16.54 -2.73
C GLU A 81 12.92 -15.25 -2.62
N ILE A 82 11.71 -15.26 -3.19
CA ILE A 82 10.74 -14.19 -3.00
C ILE A 82 9.91 -14.56 -1.78
N VAL A 83 9.82 -13.65 -0.83
CA VAL A 83 8.95 -13.77 0.34
C VAL A 83 7.86 -12.71 0.23
N ALA A 84 6.60 -13.10 0.32
CA ALA A 84 5.48 -12.18 0.32
C ALA A 84 5.26 -11.64 1.74
N TYR A 85 5.90 -10.54 2.07
CA TYR A 85 5.75 -9.88 3.37
C TYR A 85 4.48 -9.06 3.50
N GLY A 86 3.91 -8.63 2.40
CA GLY A 86 2.82 -7.67 2.38
C GLY A 86 1.56 -8.15 1.69
N PHE A 87 0.48 -7.51 2.06
CA PHE A 87 -0.85 -7.70 1.49
C PHE A 87 -1.49 -6.36 1.12
N MET A 88 -2.23 -6.35 0.02
CA MET A 88 -3.12 -5.25 -0.35
C MET A 88 -4.43 -5.82 -0.88
N PRO A 89 -5.55 -5.66 -0.16
CA PRO A 89 -6.85 -6.17 -0.59
C PRO A 89 -7.37 -5.45 -1.83
N GLN A 90 -8.09 -6.17 -2.67
CA GLN A 90 -8.78 -5.56 -3.79
C GLN A 90 -9.89 -4.63 -3.28
N SER A 91 -9.92 -3.40 -3.82
CA SER A 91 -10.90 -2.37 -3.43
C SER A 91 -10.94 -2.05 -1.93
N PHE A 92 -9.86 -2.30 -1.19
CA PHE A 92 -9.78 -2.14 0.27
C PHE A 92 -10.82 -2.96 1.04
N ASP A 93 -11.29 -4.06 0.44
CA ASP A 93 -12.32 -4.91 1.02
C ASP A 93 -11.71 -6.02 1.87
N GLN A 94 -11.91 -5.93 3.18
CA GLN A 94 -11.38 -6.85 4.19
C GLN A 94 -12.19 -6.79 5.49
N ASN A 95 -11.97 -7.74 6.40
CA ASN A 95 -12.61 -7.81 7.70
C ASN A 95 -11.71 -8.51 8.74
N GLN A 96 -12.23 -8.73 9.95
CA GLN A 96 -11.48 -9.38 11.04
C GLN A 96 -11.02 -10.80 10.72
N ASP A 97 -11.74 -11.55 9.87
CA ASP A 97 -11.29 -12.87 9.43
C ASP A 97 -10.09 -12.75 8.47
N THR A 98 -10.05 -11.72 7.65
CA THR A 98 -8.85 -11.39 6.84
C THR A 98 -7.63 -11.16 7.74
N TYR A 99 -7.78 -10.37 8.80
CA TYR A 99 -6.67 -10.08 9.73
C TYR A 99 -6.12 -11.34 10.41
N LYS A 100 -7.01 -12.24 10.85
CA LYS A 100 -6.58 -13.53 11.43
C LYS A 100 -5.76 -14.36 10.44
N VAL A 101 -6.24 -14.46 9.19
CA VAL A 101 -5.53 -15.21 8.15
C VAL A 101 -4.18 -14.57 7.82
N LEU A 102 -4.09 -13.24 7.74
CA LEU A 102 -2.83 -12.55 7.49
C LEU A 102 -1.80 -12.81 8.60
N ASP A 103 -2.24 -12.77 9.86
CA ASP A 103 -1.40 -13.06 11.02
C ASP A 103 -0.89 -14.51 11.02
N GLU A 104 -1.76 -15.47 10.75
CA GLU A 104 -1.42 -16.90 10.64
C GLU A 104 -0.47 -17.21 9.48
N LEU A 105 -0.58 -16.47 8.38
CA LEU A 105 0.32 -16.57 7.24
C LEU A 105 1.66 -15.85 7.44
N GLY A 106 1.85 -15.16 8.56
CA GLY A 106 3.07 -14.41 8.87
C GLY A 106 3.28 -13.19 7.96
N ILE A 107 2.19 -12.58 7.48
CA ILE A 107 2.24 -11.32 6.73
C ILE A 107 2.64 -10.21 7.68
N GLN A 108 3.56 -9.34 7.26
CA GLN A 108 4.11 -8.28 8.11
C GLN A 108 3.38 -6.96 7.98
N TYR A 109 2.71 -6.70 6.85
CA TYR A 109 1.91 -5.50 6.67
C TYR A 109 0.71 -5.70 5.77
N ASP A 110 -0.28 -4.85 5.99
CA ASP A 110 -1.51 -4.74 5.21
C ASP A 110 -1.69 -3.28 4.75
N ALA A 111 -1.67 -3.06 3.44
CA ALA A 111 -1.92 -1.77 2.79
C ALA A 111 -3.41 -1.52 2.47
N GLY A 112 -4.31 -2.23 3.12
CA GLY A 112 -5.77 -2.08 2.98
C GLY A 112 -6.37 -0.95 3.80
N PHE A 113 -5.56 -0.06 4.37
CA PHE A 113 -6.00 1.07 5.16
C PHE A 113 -5.87 2.39 4.40
N GLN A 114 -6.60 3.42 4.85
CA GLN A 114 -6.60 4.75 4.24
C GLN A 114 -6.64 5.82 5.34
N ALA A 115 -5.68 6.71 5.38
CA ALA A 115 -5.59 7.75 6.40
C ALA A 115 -6.88 8.60 6.49
N GLY A 116 -7.57 8.52 7.61
CA GLY A 116 -8.83 9.26 7.84
C GLY A 116 -10.07 8.74 7.14
N LEU A 117 -9.99 7.59 6.41
CA LEU A 117 -11.13 6.94 5.74
C LEU A 117 -11.34 5.51 6.23
N LEU A 118 -10.29 4.67 6.20
CA LEU A 118 -10.30 3.29 6.67
C LEU A 118 -9.13 3.09 7.64
N TYR A 119 -9.42 2.99 8.93
CA TYR A 119 -8.44 2.98 10.00
C TYR A 119 -8.94 2.20 11.21
N GLU A 120 -8.03 1.69 12.02
CA GLU A 120 -8.35 1.12 13.33
C GLU A 120 -8.65 2.23 14.35
N THR A 121 -9.39 1.88 15.39
CA THR A 121 -9.74 2.81 16.47
C THR A 121 -8.49 3.44 17.08
N GLY A 122 -8.44 4.76 17.16
CA GLY A 122 -7.27 5.51 17.65
C GLY A 122 -6.30 5.96 16.55
N HIS A 123 -6.36 5.41 15.33
CA HIS A 123 -5.41 5.63 14.25
C HIS A 123 -5.92 6.49 13.09
N LYS A 124 -6.99 7.25 13.32
CA LYS A 124 -7.64 8.06 12.28
C LYS A 124 -6.71 9.01 11.54
N ASN A 125 -5.77 9.61 12.25
CA ASN A 125 -4.89 10.64 11.69
C ASN A 125 -3.48 10.12 11.39
N ASP A 126 -3.26 8.82 11.52
CA ASP A 126 -1.94 8.24 11.29
C ASP A 126 -1.65 8.15 9.80
N THR A 127 -0.48 8.64 9.43
CA THR A 127 0.07 8.60 8.07
C THR A 127 1.24 7.61 7.98
N TRP A 128 1.84 7.29 9.11
CA TRP A 128 2.87 6.26 9.24
C TRP A 128 2.25 4.88 9.50
N PRO A 129 2.96 3.78 9.18
CA PRO A 129 2.54 2.45 9.57
C PRO A 129 2.34 2.32 11.09
N TYR A 130 1.32 1.61 11.50
CA TYR A 130 1.02 1.31 12.90
C TYR A 130 0.63 -0.16 13.08
N GLN A 131 0.94 -0.72 14.24
CA GLN A 131 0.58 -2.11 14.54
C GLN A 131 -0.93 -2.25 14.69
N VAL A 132 -1.53 -3.25 14.03
CA VAL A 132 -2.95 -3.59 14.18
C VAL A 132 -3.15 -4.25 15.53
N GLU A 133 -4.10 -3.75 16.33
CA GLU A 133 -4.33 -4.24 17.69
C GLU A 133 -4.70 -5.73 17.70
N GLY A 134 -3.96 -6.52 18.47
CA GLY A 134 -4.18 -7.96 18.61
C GLY A 134 -3.56 -8.84 17.52
N TYR A 135 -2.80 -8.25 16.57
CA TYR A 135 -2.13 -8.97 15.48
C TYR A 135 -0.65 -8.59 15.36
N ASN A 136 0.13 -9.44 14.66
CA ASN A 136 1.58 -9.25 14.49
C ASN A 136 1.95 -8.58 13.16
N PHE A 137 1.05 -7.82 12.57
CA PHE A 137 1.32 -7.07 11.34
C PHE A 137 0.97 -5.59 11.49
N TYR A 138 1.44 -4.79 10.54
CA TYR A 138 1.28 -3.33 10.51
C TYR A 138 0.27 -2.90 9.46
N ALA A 139 -0.64 -2.01 9.82
CA ALA A 139 -1.44 -1.26 8.88
C ALA A 139 -0.55 -0.22 8.18
N VAL A 140 -0.61 -0.15 6.86
CA VAL A 140 0.06 0.88 6.06
C VAL A 140 -1.02 1.75 5.41
N PRO A 141 -1.30 2.95 5.95
CA PRO A 141 -2.36 3.79 5.42
C PRO A 141 -2.00 4.38 4.06
N VAL A 142 -2.81 4.11 3.03
CA VAL A 142 -2.75 4.89 1.79
C VAL A 142 -3.10 6.34 2.11
N SER A 143 -2.30 7.27 1.60
CA SER A 143 -2.49 8.69 1.83
C SER A 143 -3.83 9.16 1.27
N THR A 144 -4.36 10.23 1.86
CA THR A 144 -5.61 10.85 1.43
C THR A 144 -5.40 12.33 1.16
N TYR A 145 -6.25 12.90 0.33
CA TYR A 145 -6.26 14.30 -0.05
C TYR A 145 -7.65 14.92 0.17
N ILE A 146 -7.72 16.21 0.43
CA ILE A 146 -9.00 16.94 0.53
C ILE A 146 -9.29 17.59 -0.82
N LEU A 147 -10.28 17.06 -1.52
CA LEU A 147 -10.75 17.56 -2.80
C LEU A 147 -12.17 18.12 -2.63
N SER A 148 -12.35 19.43 -2.82
CA SER A 148 -13.66 20.08 -2.66
C SER A 148 -14.37 19.71 -1.36
N ASP A 149 -13.69 19.84 -0.22
CA ASP A 149 -14.13 19.55 1.14
C ASP A 149 -14.43 18.06 1.44
N LYS A 150 -14.10 17.17 0.52
CA LYS A 150 -14.22 15.72 0.71
C LYS A 150 -12.83 15.10 0.80
N ARG A 151 -12.66 14.18 1.76
CA ARG A 151 -11.48 13.35 1.83
C ARG A 151 -11.58 12.23 0.81
N VAL A 152 -10.56 12.10 -0.03
CA VAL A 152 -10.47 11.07 -1.07
C VAL A 152 -9.15 10.31 -0.94
N PRO A 153 -9.11 9.00 -1.25
CA PRO A 153 -7.86 8.26 -1.22
C PRO A 153 -6.93 8.71 -2.36
N LEU A 154 -5.65 8.72 -2.11
CA LEU A 154 -4.64 8.98 -3.14
C LEU A 154 -4.44 7.71 -4.00
N GLN A 155 -5.49 7.41 -4.77
CA GLN A 155 -5.62 6.23 -5.62
C GLN A 155 -6.12 6.61 -7.01
N ASP A 156 -5.34 6.32 -8.04
CA ASP A 156 -5.64 6.64 -9.44
C ASP A 156 -6.99 6.07 -9.92
N LYS A 157 -7.28 4.83 -9.56
CA LYS A 157 -8.54 4.18 -9.91
C LYS A 157 -9.75 4.89 -9.31
N TYR A 158 -9.64 5.38 -8.07
CA TYR A 158 -10.71 6.17 -7.44
C TYR A 158 -10.99 7.44 -8.25
N PHE A 159 -9.95 8.17 -8.66
CA PHE A 159 -10.09 9.38 -9.47
C PHE A 159 -10.77 9.07 -10.80
N GLN A 160 -10.34 8.04 -11.51
CA GLN A 160 -10.91 7.64 -12.79
C GLN A 160 -12.38 7.20 -12.67
N GLU A 161 -12.71 6.34 -11.71
CA GLU A 161 -14.08 5.81 -11.53
C GLU A 161 -15.08 6.88 -11.07
N ASN A 162 -14.63 7.94 -10.41
CA ASN A 162 -15.46 9.07 -10.00
C ASN A 162 -15.47 10.22 -11.02
N GLY A 163 -14.92 10.01 -12.21
CA GLY A 163 -14.94 11.01 -13.30
C GLY A 163 -14.07 12.23 -13.02
N LEU A 164 -13.11 12.12 -12.12
CA LEU A 164 -12.13 13.18 -11.84
C LEU A 164 -11.07 13.20 -12.95
N THR A 165 -10.59 14.38 -13.28
CA THR A 165 -9.66 14.58 -14.39
C THR A 165 -8.23 14.19 -14.01
N SER A 166 -7.38 13.92 -15.01
CA SER A 166 -5.94 13.72 -14.82
C SER A 166 -5.26 14.95 -14.20
N SER A 167 -5.76 16.16 -14.48
CA SER A 167 -5.28 17.39 -13.83
C SER A 167 -5.60 17.41 -12.32
N GLN A 168 -6.81 17.01 -11.92
CA GLN A 168 -7.16 16.90 -10.50
C GLN A 168 -6.31 15.83 -9.79
N TRP A 169 -5.95 14.77 -10.51
CA TRP A 169 -5.03 13.75 -10.01
C TRP A 169 -3.62 14.32 -9.83
N SER A 170 -3.10 15.10 -10.80
CA SER A 170 -1.82 15.81 -10.69
C SER A 170 -1.79 16.73 -9.48
N ASP A 171 -2.80 17.59 -9.34
CA ASP A 171 -2.93 18.50 -8.21
C ASP A 171 -2.94 17.77 -6.87
N ALA A 172 -3.65 16.63 -6.78
CA ALA A 172 -3.72 15.84 -5.56
C ALA A 172 -2.36 15.23 -5.18
N LEU A 173 -1.62 14.71 -6.16
CA LEU A 173 -0.28 14.15 -5.96
C LEU A 173 0.71 15.23 -5.47
N GLU A 174 0.80 16.35 -6.18
CA GLU A 174 1.77 17.41 -5.88
C GLU A 174 1.47 18.09 -4.55
N ASN A 175 0.21 18.48 -4.32
CA ASN A 175 -0.16 19.15 -3.07
C ASN A 175 -0.01 18.23 -1.86
N LYS A 176 -0.37 16.93 -2.00
CA LYS A 176 -0.17 15.98 -0.90
C LYS A 176 1.31 15.74 -0.62
N PHE A 177 2.14 15.68 -1.65
CA PHE A 177 3.59 15.56 -1.49
C PHE A 177 4.18 16.77 -0.76
N ILE A 178 3.79 17.99 -1.13
CA ILE A 178 4.27 19.23 -0.48
C ILE A 178 3.85 19.24 0.99
N GLU A 179 2.55 18.97 1.27
CA GLU A 179 2.03 18.89 2.63
C GLU A 179 2.80 17.89 3.49
N ALA A 180 3.02 16.68 2.97
CA ALA A 180 3.70 15.61 3.70
C ALA A 180 5.18 15.94 3.94
N LYS A 181 5.86 16.53 2.95
CA LYS A 181 7.25 16.97 3.07
C LYS A 181 7.43 18.01 4.19
N GLU A 182 6.53 18.98 4.28
CA GLU A 182 6.54 20.00 5.33
C GLU A 182 6.36 19.41 6.74
N LYS A 183 5.63 18.31 6.84
CA LYS A 183 5.35 17.61 8.10
C LYS A 183 6.33 16.50 8.43
N GLY A 184 7.22 16.13 7.50
CA GLY A 184 8.08 14.95 7.65
C GLY A 184 7.27 13.63 7.64
N GLU A 185 6.18 13.58 6.88
CA GLU A 185 5.28 12.43 6.78
C GLU A 185 5.52 11.66 5.48
N PRO A 186 5.25 10.33 5.44
CA PRO A 186 5.30 9.57 4.21
C PRO A 186 4.10 9.87 3.31
N VAL A 187 4.26 9.66 2.01
CA VAL A 187 3.17 9.63 1.03
C VAL A 187 3.06 8.23 0.45
N VAL A 188 1.96 7.56 0.74
CA VAL A 188 1.64 6.24 0.18
C VAL A 188 0.58 6.41 -0.91
N ILE A 189 0.93 6.02 -2.14
CA ILE A 189 0.09 6.18 -3.33
C ILE A 189 -0.30 4.80 -3.83
N ALA A 190 -1.59 4.55 -4.03
CA ALA A 190 -2.09 3.31 -4.62
C ALA A 190 -2.32 3.50 -6.12
N LEU A 191 -1.58 2.76 -6.95
CA LEU A 191 -1.65 2.84 -8.40
C LEU A 191 -2.16 1.54 -9.01
N THR A 192 -3.04 1.67 -10.00
CA THR A 192 -3.55 0.56 -10.80
C THR A 192 -2.88 0.58 -12.17
N THR A 193 -2.20 -0.50 -12.54
CA THR A 193 -1.41 -0.58 -13.78
C THR A 193 -2.23 -0.34 -15.06
N SER A 194 -3.53 -0.64 -15.05
CA SER A 194 -4.44 -0.33 -16.15
C SER A 194 -4.85 1.14 -16.23
N VAL A 195 -4.67 1.92 -15.17
CA VAL A 195 -4.95 3.37 -15.11
C VAL A 195 -3.66 4.14 -15.31
N SER A 196 -2.79 4.19 -14.30
CA SER A 196 -1.52 4.94 -14.37
C SER A 196 -0.45 4.32 -15.27
N GLY A 197 -0.72 3.18 -15.90
CA GLY A 197 0.14 2.58 -16.92
C GLY A 197 -0.12 3.07 -18.33
N ASN A 198 -1.13 3.92 -18.59
CA ASN A 198 -1.57 4.35 -19.91
C ASN A 198 -2.10 5.79 -19.91
N GLY A 199 -2.07 6.41 -21.12
CA GLY A 199 -2.70 7.69 -21.41
C GLY A 199 -2.29 8.81 -20.46
N ASP A 200 -3.17 9.77 -20.25
CA ASP A 200 -2.92 10.99 -19.48
C ASP A 200 -2.51 10.72 -18.03
N TYR A 201 -3.01 9.63 -17.42
CA TYR A 201 -2.61 9.24 -16.07
C TYR A 201 -1.14 8.78 -16.00
N LEU A 202 -0.63 8.15 -17.06
CA LEU A 202 0.80 7.80 -17.14
C LEU A 202 1.66 9.06 -17.29
N ASP A 203 1.22 10.03 -18.08
CA ASP A 203 1.97 11.27 -18.29
C ASP A 203 2.00 12.09 -16.99
N VAL A 204 0.88 12.26 -16.31
CA VAL A 204 0.82 12.86 -14.96
C VAL A 204 1.75 12.15 -13.98
N LEU A 205 1.75 10.81 -13.99
CA LEU A 205 2.63 10.07 -13.09
C LEU A 205 4.11 10.32 -13.38
N LYS A 206 4.52 10.37 -14.65
CA LYS A 206 5.90 10.69 -15.04
C LYS A 206 6.32 12.08 -14.55
N GLU A 207 5.46 13.07 -14.77
CA GLU A 207 5.68 14.45 -14.33
C GLU A 207 5.80 14.53 -12.80
N PHE A 208 4.91 13.86 -12.08
CA PHE A 208 4.98 13.77 -10.62
C PHE A 208 6.26 13.09 -10.12
N LEU A 209 6.68 11.98 -10.74
CA LEU A 209 7.92 11.29 -10.35
C LEU A 209 9.14 12.21 -10.55
N ASP A 210 9.20 12.94 -11.67
CA ASP A 210 10.28 13.91 -11.92
C ASP A 210 10.22 15.07 -10.93
N PHE A 211 9.04 15.58 -10.64
CA PHE A 211 8.84 16.60 -9.62
C PHE A 211 9.32 16.14 -8.24
N ALA A 212 8.89 14.96 -7.78
CA ALA A 212 9.26 14.45 -6.47
C ALA A 212 10.78 14.19 -6.36
N VAL A 213 11.40 13.62 -7.40
CA VAL A 213 12.86 13.45 -7.47
C VAL A 213 13.58 14.81 -7.40
N SER A 214 13.07 15.83 -8.10
CA SER A 214 13.64 17.19 -8.06
C SER A 214 13.56 17.86 -6.68
N LYS A 215 12.73 17.33 -5.81
CA LYS A 215 12.54 17.77 -4.42
C LYS A 215 13.23 16.84 -3.39
N ASP A 216 14.16 16.01 -3.85
CA ASP A 216 14.92 15.06 -3.02
C ASP A 216 14.04 14.01 -2.31
N ALA A 217 12.94 13.58 -2.94
CA ALA A 217 12.12 12.51 -2.41
C ALA A 217 12.86 11.17 -2.46
N SER A 218 12.79 10.40 -1.38
CA SER A 218 13.23 9.01 -1.34
C SER A 218 12.06 8.09 -1.68
N PHE A 219 12.23 7.26 -2.70
CA PHE A 219 11.27 6.22 -3.04
C PHE A 219 11.68 4.91 -2.37
N ILE A 220 10.79 4.34 -1.60
CA ILE A 220 11.02 3.13 -0.80
C ILE A 220 9.92 2.10 -1.06
N THR A 221 10.18 0.83 -0.72
CA THR A 221 9.13 -0.20 -0.73
C THR A 221 8.22 -0.03 0.48
N THR A 222 7.06 -0.69 0.47
CA THR A 222 6.15 -0.68 1.61
C THR A 222 6.78 -1.34 2.83
N LEU A 223 7.55 -2.41 2.63
CA LEU A 223 8.30 -3.07 3.70
C LEU A 223 9.39 -2.14 4.28
N ASP A 224 10.12 -1.40 3.42
CA ASP A 224 11.09 -0.40 3.89
C ASP A 224 10.40 0.65 4.78
N LEU A 225 9.20 1.11 4.39
CA LEU A 225 8.43 2.09 5.18
C LEU A 225 8.03 1.54 6.56
N VAL A 226 7.60 0.28 6.62
CA VAL A 226 7.30 -0.39 7.90
C VAL A 226 8.55 -0.45 8.77
N ASN A 227 9.68 -0.88 8.20
CA ASN A 227 10.94 -0.96 8.95
C ASN A 227 11.40 0.42 9.47
N MET A 228 11.28 1.46 8.64
CA MET A 228 11.59 2.84 9.09
C MET A 228 10.71 3.29 10.25
N SER A 229 9.41 2.97 10.24
CA SER A 229 8.50 3.32 11.33
C SER A 229 8.89 2.66 12.66
N LEU A 230 9.49 1.46 12.59
CA LEU A 230 9.98 0.73 13.76
C LEU A 230 11.29 1.31 14.30
N GLU A 231 12.22 1.68 13.41
CA GLU A 231 13.55 2.21 13.80
C GLU A 231 13.44 3.62 14.40
N GLU A 232 12.56 4.46 13.87
CA GLU A 232 12.36 5.83 14.35
C GLU A 232 11.48 5.90 15.60
N GLY A 233 10.92 4.78 16.07
CA GLY A 233 10.08 4.74 17.26
C GLY A 233 8.84 5.63 17.13
N TYR A 234 8.29 5.69 15.90
CA TYR A 234 7.12 6.52 15.62
C TYR A 234 5.95 6.13 16.54
N MET A 235 5.65 7.01 17.48
CA MET A 235 4.45 6.88 18.31
C MET A 235 3.27 7.49 17.55
N PRO A 236 2.19 6.73 17.27
CA PRO A 236 0.98 7.29 16.68
C PRO A 236 0.53 8.52 17.47
N LYS A 237 0.14 9.59 16.77
CA LYS A 237 -0.50 10.74 17.41
C LYS A 237 -1.87 10.28 17.89
N THR A 238 -1.95 9.79 19.12
CA THR A 238 -3.24 9.49 19.75
C THR A 238 -4.08 10.76 19.78
N ASP A 239 -5.31 10.70 19.27
CA ASP A 239 -6.28 11.79 19.40
C ASP A 239 -6.46 12.11 20.90
N VAL A 240 -5.88 13.22 21.35
CA VAL A 240 -5.90 13.67 22.75
C VAL A 240 -7.29 14.23 23.06
N ASN A 241 -8.30 13.36 23.07
CA ASN A 241 -9.62 13.65 23.65
C ASN A 241 -10.19 12.44 24.44
N GLY A 242 -9.30 11.56 24.88
CA GLY A 242 -9.63 10.50 25.83
C GLY A 242 -8.59 10.52 26.94
N GLY A 243 -8.85 11.25 28.03
CA GLY A 243 -7.89 11.38 29.11
C GLY A 243 -7.45 10.04 29.67
N CYS A 244 -6.17 9.77 29.62
CA CYS A 244 -5.52 8.83 30.53
C CYS A 244 -4.98 9.62 31.72
N ALA A 245 -5.82 9.79 32.72
CA ALA A 245 -5.37 10.09 34.07
C ALA A 245 -4.77 8.81 34.66
N THR A 246 -3.61 8.96 35.31
CA THR A 246 -2.90 8.01 36.15
C THR A 246 -1.76 7.19 35.51
N CYS A 247 -0.61 7.82 35.36
CA CYS A 247 0.62 7.15 35.74
C CYS A 247 1.13 7.79 37.03
N GLY A 248 0.78 7.15 38.13
CA GLY A 248 1.29 7.50 39.46
C GLY A 248 2.78 7.22 39.53
N GLN A 249 3.53 8.23 39.92
CA GLN A 249 4.87 8.11 40.52
C GLN A 249 4.82 7.13 41.70
N LYS A 250 5.73 6.18 41.72
CA LYS A 250 6.23 5.58 42.98
C LYS A 250 7.73 5.69 42.97
N GLY A 251 8.20 6.28 44.06
CA GLY A 251 9.53 6.61 44.44
C GLY A 251 10.50 5.44 44.63
#